data_8d56a91af569431e1c104e4c309c8875
#
_entry.id   8d56a91af569431e1c104e4c309c8875
#
_cell.length_a   1.000
_cell.length_b   1.000
_cell.length_c   1.000
_cell.angle_alpha   90.00
_cell.angle_beta   90.00
_cell.angle_gamma   90.00
#
_symmetry.space_group_name_H-M   'P 1'
#
loop_
_entity.id
_entity.type
_entity.pdbx_description
1 polymer ?
#
loop_
_entity_poly.entity_id
_entity_poly.type
_entity_poly.pdbx_seq_one_letter_code
_entity_poly.pdbx_strand_id
1 'polypeptide(L)'
;MVGGTGLYIKAALYDYQFSEESQNEVDYEQFDDETLYRKLLEVDPETEIHPNNRKRIIRALQYYEVHKEPMSMKEKTERILIPHVMIGLTTNRECLYDRINERVDEMIEDGLLNEAKKIYDTKIRSKAVMTPIGYKELFPYFDGTQSLEECISLMKQRSRHYAKRQYTWFRNQMK
;
A
#
# COMPACT_ATOMS: atom_id res chain seq x y z
N MET A 1 -20.54 0.65 7.92
CA MET A 1 -19.19 1.05 7.41
C MET A 1 -19.13 0.75 5.93
N VAL A 2 -18.60 1.63 5.11
CA VAL A 2 -18.40 1.45 3.67
C VAL A 2 -16.92 1.77 3.35
N GLY A 3 -16.29 0.99 2.49
CA GLY A 3 -14.90 1.27 2.08
C GLY A 3 -14.25 0.10 1.34
N GLY A 4 -13.07 0.36 0.80
CA GLY A 4 -12.28 -0.64 0.04
C GLY A 4 -10.87 -0.88 0.60
N THR A 5 -10.49 -0.19 1.69
CA THR A 5 -9.20 -0.40 2.35
C THR A 5 -9.35 -1.47 3.42
N GLY A 6 -9.10 -2.71 3.03
CA GLY A 6 -9.33 -3.88 3.88
C GLY A 6 -8.65 -3.83 5.24
N LEU A 7 -7.41 -3.31 5.31
CA LEU A 7 -6.70 -3.15 6.59
C LEU A 7 -7.46 -2.26 7.57
N TYR A 8 -8.06 -1.16 7.12
CA TYR A 8 -8.83 -0.27 8.00
C TYR A 8 -10.15 -0.93 8.45
N ILE A 9 -10.79 -1.69 7.56
CA ILE A 9 -11.97 -2.46 7.91
C ILE A 9 -11.61 -3.52 8.95
N LYS A 10 -10.52 -4.24 8.76
CA LYS A 10 -10.03 -5.23 9.74
C LYS A 10 -9.70 -4.58 11.08
N ALA A 11 -8.98 -3.45 11.08
CA ALA A 11 -8.62 -2.73 12.30
C ALA A 11 -9.83 -2.17 13.07
N ALA A 12 -10.92 -1.88 12.36
CA ALA A 12 -12.16 -1.39 12.99
C ALA A 12 -13.05 -2.50 13.55
N LEU A 13 -13.01 -3.70 12.98
CA LEU A 13 -13.91 -4.81 13.33
C LEU A 13 -13.27 -5.86 14.24
N TYR A 14 -11.94 -5.96 14.21
CA TYR A 14 -11.17 -6.96 14.96
C TYR A 14 -10.21 -6.28 15.94
N ASP A 15 -9.75 -7.02 16.92
CA ASP A 15 -8.72 -6.59 17.87
C ASP A 15 -7.35 -6.50 17.18
N TYR A 16 -7.23 -5.47 16.32
CA TYR A 16 -6.05 -5.24 15.52
C TYR A 16 -5.11 -4.28 16.23
N GLN A 17 -3.98 -4.81 16.69
CA GLN A 17 -2.96 -3.98 17.32
C GLN A 17 -2.00 -3.42 16.28
N PHE A 18 -1.98 -2.11 16.17
CA PHE A 18 -0.94 -1.42 15.39
C PHE A 18 0.39 -1.59 16.12
N SER A 19 1.43 -1.99 15.38
CA SER A 19 2.78 -1.97 15.92
C SER A 19 3.19 -0.52 16.14
N GLU A 20 3.72 -0.20 17.31
CA GLU A 20 4.38 1.08 17.53
C GLU A 20 5.49 1.25 16.49
N GLU A 21 5.54 2.41 15.84
CA GLU A 21 6.66 2.73 14.96
C GLU A 21 7.89 2.87 15.86
N SER A 22 8.87 1.99 15.67
CA SER A 22 10.14 2.15 16.34
C SER A 22 10.76 3.47 15.88
N GLN A 23 11.13 4.33 16.83
CA GLN A 23 12.05 5.44 16.58
C GLN A 23 13.47 4.87 16.44
N ASN A 24 13.69 4.06 15.40
CA ASN A 24 14.95 3.32 15.31
C ASN A 24 16.07 4.18 14.79
N GLU A 25 17.19 4.09 15.49
CA GLU A 25 18.48 4.63 15.10
C GLU A 25 19.12 3.85 13.93
N VAL A 26 18.61 2.65 13.60
CA VAL A 26 19.20 1.81 12.55
C VAL A 26 18.62 2.18 11.18
N ASP A 27 19.48 2.73 10.34
CA ASP A 27 19.17 2.95 8.93
C ASP A 27 19.33 1.66 8.13
N TYR A 28 18.21 0.96 7.91
CA TYR A 28 18.18 -0.26 7.11
C TYR A 28 18.32 -0.02 5.60
N GLU A 29 18.17 1.21 5.12
CA GLU A 29 18.26 1.52 3.69
C GLU A 29 19.67 1.34 3.13
N GLN A 30 20.70 1.41 3.99
CA GLN A 30 22.10 1.21 3.61
C GLN A 30 22.48 -0.24 3.31
N PHE A 31 21.66 -1.23 3.73
CA PHE A 31 21.95 -2.65 3.52
C PHE A 31 21.33 -3.14 2.21
N ASP A 32 22.01 -4.07 1.53
CA ASP A 32 21.44 -4.79 0.40
C ASP A 32 20.37 -5.82 0.83
N ASP A 33 19.60 -6.33 -0.12
CA ASP A 33 18.48 -7.23 0.16
C ASP A 33 18.93 -8.57 0.75
N GLU A 34 20.08 -9.07 0.33
CA GLU A 34 20.66 -10.34 0.83
C GLU A 34 21.09 -10.21 2.29
N THR A 35 21.79 -9.13 2.62
CA THR A 35 22.22 -8.84 4.00
C THR A 35 21.02 -8.63 4.93
N LEU A 36 19.99 -7.90 4.47
CA LEU A 36 18.76 -7.71 5.23
C LEU A 36 18.04 -9.05 5.48
N TYR A 37 17.93 -9.89 4.47
CA TYR A 37 17.26 -11.18 4.63
C TYR A 37 18.04 -12.11 5.56
N ARG A 38 19.36 -12.15 5.48
CA ARG A 38 20.20 -12.90 6.41
C ARG A 38 20.01 -12.45 7.85
N LYS A 39 20.03 -11.12 8.10
CA LYS A 39 19.73 -10.55 9.43
C LYS A 39 18.34 -10.95 9.94
N LEU A 40 17.35 -11.01 9.04
CA LEU A 40 16.02 -11.47 9.43
C LEU A 40 16.02 -12.94 9.84
N LEU A 41 16.71 -13.81 9.11
CA LEU A 41 16.81 -15.23 9.45
C LEU A 41 17.55 -15.49 10.78
N GLU A 42 18.49 -14.63 11.16
CA GLU A 42 19.18 -14.69 12.47
C GLU A 42 18.22 -14.44 13.64
N VAL A 43 17.23 -13.56 13.49
CA VAL A 43 16.29 -13.18 14.53
C VAL A 43 14.92 -13.85 14.43
N ASP A 44 14.55 -14.30 13.25
CA ASP A 44 13.28 -14.95 12.94
C ASP A 44 13.50 -16.08 11.90
N PRO A 45 14.08 -17.23 12.34
CA PRO A 45 14.36 -18.35 11.42
C PRO A 45 13.13 -18.97 10.78
N GLU A 46 11.96 -18.84 11.42
CA GLU A 46 10.68 -19.38 10.94
C GLU A 46 9.88 -18.38 10.09
N THR A 47 10.50 -17.30 9.68
CA THR A 47 9.83 -16.26 8.89
C THR A 47 9.32 -16.79 7.55
N GLU A 48 8.07 -16.47 7.20
CA GLU A 48 7.47 -16.72 5.89
C GLU A 48 7.66 -15.53 4.92
N ILE A 49 8.46 -14.53 5.31
CA ILE A 49 8.68 -13.33 4.48
C ILE A 49 9.59 -13.70 3.31
N HIS A 50 9.10 -13.46 2.08
CA HIS A 50 9.88 -13.72 0.88
C HIS A 50 11.11 -12.77 0.81
N PRO A 51 12.33 -13.27 0.43
CA PRO A 51 13.56 -12.48 0.41
C PRO A 51 13.48 -11.19 -0.45
N ASN A 52 12.69 -11.19 -1.51
CA ASN A 52 12.48 -9.99 -2.35
C ASN A 52 11.51 -8.96 -1.74
N ASN A 53 11.01 -9.20 -0.53
CA ASN A 53 10.07 -8.29 0.11
C ASN A 53 10.76 -7.37 1.12
N ARG A 54 11.70 -6.54 0.62
CA ARG A 54 12.52 -5.62 1.40
C ARG A 54 11.71 -4.87 2.49
N LYS A 55 10.55 -4.31 2.13
CA LYS A 55 9.74 -3.54 3.08
C LYS A 55 9.23 -4.38 4.27
N ARG A 56 8.86 -5.64 4.02
CA ARG A 56 8.42 -6.54 5.10
C ARG A 56 9.60 -7.01 5.94
N ILE A 57 10.76 -7.26 5.32
CA ILE A 57 11.99 -7.62 6.01
C ILE A 57 12.38 -6.50 7.00
N ILE A 58 12.49 -5.27 6.51
CA ILE A 58 12.81 -4.11 7.36
C ILE A 58 11.81 -3.98 8.51
N ARG A 59 10.52 -4.10 8.23
CA ARG A 59 9.49 -4.01 9.27
C ARG A 59 9.60 -5.11 10.32
N ALA A 60 9.96 -6.34 9.92
CA ALA A 60 10.14 -7.44 10.84
C ALA A 60 11.38 -7.24 11.74
N LEU A 61 12.49 -6.73 11.17
CA LEU A 61 13.67 -6.36 11.92
C LEU A 61 13.37 -5.23 12.91
N GLN A 62 12.68 -4.18 12.48
CA GLN A 62 12.25 -3.08 13.35
C GLN A 62 11.33 -3.57 14.47
N TYR A 63 10.43 -4.49 14.19
CA TYR A 63 9.57 -5.11 15.20
C TYR A 63 10.42 -5.85 16.26
N TYR A 64 11.38 -6.66 15.80
CA TYR A 64 12.29 -7.39 16.72
C TYR A 64 13.10 -6.45 17.59
N GLU A 65 13.57 -5.32 17.08
CA GLU A 65 14.34 -4.34 17.87
C GLU A 65 13.54 -3.75 19.04
N VAL A 66 12.24 -3.51 18.81
CA VAL A 66 11.35 -2.95 19.84
C VAL A 66 10.92 -4.03 20.84
N HIS A 67 10.45 -5.17 20.34
CA HIS A 67 9.78 -6.18 21.17
C HIS A 67 10.71 -7.31 21.63
N LYS A 68 11.91 -7.45 21.03
CA LYS A 68 12.86 -8.54 21.26
C LYS A 68 12.27 -9.94 21.01
N GLU A 69 11.21 -10.00 20.21
CA GLU A 69 10.51 -11.20 19.82
C GLU A 69 10.39 -11.28 18.30
N PRO A 70 10.54 -12.47 17.67
CA PRO A 70 10.34 -12.65 16.24
C PRO A 70 8.93 -12.23 15.79
N MET A 71 8.84 -11.61 14.63
CA MET A 71 7.54 -11.19 14.10
C MET A 71 6.65 -12.39 13.75
N SER A 72 7.22 -13.56 13.42
CA SER A 72 6.51 -14.81 13.19
C SER A 72 5.77 -15.30 14.43
N MET A 73 6.29 -15.04 15.63
CA MET A 73 5.70 -15.41 16.92
C MET A 73 4.59 -14.46 17.38
N LYS A 74 4.43 -13.30 16.71
CA LYS A 74 3.34 -12.39 17.05
C LYS A 74 2.00 -13.08 16.87
N GLU A 75 1.25 -13.22 17.96
CA GLU A 75 -0.11 -13.75 17.93
C GLU A 75 -0.97 -12.92 16.96
N LYS A 76 -1.53 -13.62 15.98
CA LYS A 76 -2.55 -13.03 15.10
C LYS A 76 -3.87 -13.02 15.85
N THR A 77 -4.10 -12.00 16.67
CA THR A 77 -5.40 -11.86 17.32
C THR A 77 -6.47 -11.58 16.26
N GLU A 78 -7.27 -12.57 15.96
CA GLU A 78 -8.43 -12.45 15.07
C GLU A 78 -9.74 -12.31 15.88
N ARG A 79 -9.64 -11.82 17.13
CA ARG A 79 -10.81 -11.61 17.96
C ARG A 79 -11.72 -10.56 17.32
N ILE A 80 -12.96 -10.95 17.06
CA ILE A 80 -14.00 -10.03 16.58
C ILE A 80 -14.41 -9.11 17.72
N LEU A 81 -14.27 -7.82 17.55
CA LEU A 81 -14.73 -6.79 18.50
C LEU A 81 -16.18 -6.41 18.27
N ILE A 82 -16.60 -6.37 17.00
CA ILE A 82 -17.95 -5.94 16.62
C ILE A 82 -18.56 -7.05 15.77
N PRO A 83 -19.65 -7.71 16.22
CA PRO A 83 -20.41 -8.64 15.39
C PRO A 83 -20.86 -7.95 14.09
N HIS A 84 -20.55 -8.54 12.95
CA HIS A 84 -20.81 -7.91 11.65
C HIS A 84 -21.13 -8.92 10.57
N VAL A 85 -21.77 -8.44 9.51
CA VAL A 85 -21.94 -9.16 8.24
C VAL A 85 -21.19 -8.35 7.18
N MET A 86 -20.35 -9.02 6.40
CA MET A 86 -19.58 -8.39 5.35
C MET A 86 -20.21 -8.69 3.99
N ILE A 87 -20.55 -7.63 3.26
CA ILE A 87 -21.09 -7.74 1.89
C ILE A 87 -20.06 -7.15 0.93
N GLY A 88 -19.50 -7.99 0.06
CA GLY A 88 -18.57 -7.57 -1.00
C GLY A 88 -19.30 -7.38 -2.32
N LEU A 89 -19.18 -6.18 -2.89
CA LEU A 89 -19.65 -5.92 -4.25
C LEU A 89 -18.59 -6.35 -5.25
N THR A 90 -19.01 -7.05 -6.29
CA THR A 90 -18.13 -7.51 -7.36
C THR A 90 -18.78 -7.30 -8.72
N THR A 91 -17.97 -7.19 -9.74
CA THR A 91 -18.38 -7.19 -11.15
C THR A 91 -17.36 -7.97 -11.97
N ASN A 92 -17.64 -8.22 -13.25
CA ASN A 92 -16.65 -8.84 -14.10
C ASN A 92 -15.43 -7.90 -14.28
N ARG A 93 -14.31 -8.51 -14.64
CA ARG A 93 -13.03 -7.78 -14.69
C ARG A 93 -12.99 -6.71 -15.77
N GLU A 94 -13.59 -6.95 -16.90
CA GLU A 94 -13.61 -6.03 -18.03
C GLU A 94 -14.41 -4.78 -17.67
N CYS A 95 -15.65 -4.93 -17.23
CA CYS A 95 -16.48 -3.80 -16.78
C CYS A 95 -15.80 -3.00 -15.64
N LEU A 96 -15.08 -3.67 -14.73
CA LEU A 96 -14.35 -2.97 -13.68
C LEU A 96 -13.23 -2.11 -14.26
N TYR A 97 -12.50 -2.65 -15.23
CA TYR A 97 -11.38 -1.95 -15.83
C TYR A 97 -11.83 -0.79 -16.69
N ASP A 98 -12.95 -0.93 -17.42
CA ASP A 98 -13.55 0.15 -18.20
C ASP A 98 -13.96 1.30 -17.28
N ARG A 99 -14.69 1.03 -16.22
CA ARG A 99 -15.07 2.04 -15.22
C ARG A 99 -13.88 2.73 -14.56
N ILE A 100 -12.80 1.99 -14.29
CA ILE A 100 -11.58 2.57 -13.74
C ILE A 100 -10.94 3.52 -14.75
N ASN A 101 -10.89 3.12 -16.02
CA ASN A 101 -10.32 3.93 -17.08
C ASN A 101 -11.14 5.20 -17.31
N GLU A 102 -12.46 5.09 -17.47
CA GLU A 102 -13.40 6.20 -17.61
C GLU A 102 -13.25 7.19 -16.44
N ARG A 103 -13.23 6.69 -15.21
CA ARG A 103 -13.03 7.54 -14.03
C ARG A 103 -11.72 8.33 -14.06
N VAL A 104 -10.64 7.77 -14.56
CA VAL A 104 -9.37 8.50 -14.68
C VAL A 104 -9.49 9.60 -15.74
N ASP A 105 -10.19 9.34 -16.85
CA ASP A 105 -10.41 10.35 -17.89
C ASP A 105 -11.29 11.49 -17.34
N GLU A 106 -12.39 11.17 -16.67
CA GLU A 106 -13.25 12.16 -15.97
C GLU A 106 -12.45 13.01 -14.99
N MET A 107 -11.56 12.41 -14.18
CA MET A 107 -10.71 13.15 -13.22
C MET A 107 -9.80 14.15 -13.93
N ILE A 108 -9.27 13.83 -15.10
CA ILE A 108 -8.44 14.75 -15.89
C ILE A 108 -9.30 15.90 -16.43
N GLU A 109 -10.50 15.61 -16.96
CA GLU A 109 -11.45 16.60 -17.46
C GLU A 109 -11.94 17.53 -16.34
N ASP A 110 -12.16 17.00 -15.13
CA ASP A 110 -12.56 17.74 -13.92
C ASP A 110 -11.44 18.60 -13.34
N GLY A 111 -10.23 18.56 -13.91
CA GLY A 111 -9.14 19.47 -13.58
C GLY A 111 -8.05 18.89 -12.69
N LEU A 112 -7.94 17.57 -12.54
CA LEU A 112 -6.87 16.92 -11.78
C LEU A 112 -5.48 17.39 -12.24
N LEU A 113 -5.28 17.67 -13.52
CA LEU A 113 -4.00 18.16 -14.04
C LEU A 113 -3.61 19.49 -13.39
N ASN A 114 -4.57 20.42 -13.28
CA ASN A 114 -4.34 21.73 -12.65
C ASN A 114 -4.08 21.63 -11.14
N GLU A 115 -4.81 20.71 -10.46
CA GLU A 115 -4.60 20.41 -9.05
C GLU A 115 -3.21 19.82 -8.81
N ALA A 116 -2.83 18.82 -9.58
CA ALA A 116 -1.52 18.18 -9.52
C ALA A 116 -0.39 19.20 -9.80
N LYS A 117 -0.58 20.13 -10.74
CA LYS A 117 0.38 21.19 -11.03
C LYS A 117 0.62 22.11 -9.83
N LYS A 118 -0.46 22.53 -9.15
CA LYS A 118 -0.34 23.33 -7.93
C LYS A 118 0.48 22.61 -6.86
N ILE A 119 0.22 21.32 -6.66
CA ILE A 119 0.98 20.48 -5.70
C ILE A 119 2.44 20.33 -6.16
N TYR A 120 2.66 20.08 -7.44
CA TYR A 120 4.00 19.96 -8.01
C TYR A 120 4.85 21.21 -7.76
N ASP A 121 4.28 22.40 -7.95
CA ASP A 121 4.95 23.68 -7.79
C ASP A 121 5.33 24.00 -6.34
N THR A 122 4.63 23.43 -5.36
CA THR A 122 5.02 23.54 -3.93
C THR A 122 6.33 22.82 -3.61
N LYS A 123 6.79 21.90 -4.48
CA LYS A 123 7.93 21.00 -4.27
C LYS A 123 7.79 20.07 -3.05
N ILE A 124 6.62 20.01 -2.42
CA ILE A 124 6.33 19.11 -1.33
C ILE A 124 6.26 17.69 -1.87
N ARG A 125 7.05 16.77 -1.31
CA ARG A 125 7.12 15.35 -1.67
C ARG A 125 6.84 14.48 -0.45
N SER A 126 5.92 14.91 0.39
CA SER A 126 5.52 14.15 1.58
C SER A 126 4.89 12.80 1.20
N LYS A 127 4.90 11.86 2.14
CA LYS A 127 4.25 10.54 1.97
C LYS A 127 2.77 10.68 1.60
N ALA A 128 2.08 11.69 2.12
CA ALA A 128 0.69 11.98 1.81
C ALA A 128 0.47 12.33 0.33
N VAL A 129 1.41 13.03 -0.30
CA VAL A 129 1.38 13.39 -1.73
C VAL A 129 1.83 12.22 -2.61
N MET A 130 2.85 11.48 -2.18
CA MET A 130 3.51 10.46 -3.00
C MET A 130 2.87 9.07 -2.91
N THR A 131 2.01 8.81 -1.94
CA THR A 131 1.37 7.50 -1.78
C THR A 131 0.13 7.31 -2.64
N PRO A 132 -0.85 8.24 -2.69
CA PRO A 132 -2.03 8.08 -3.52
C PRO A 132 -1.69 8.00 -5.01
N ILE A 133 -2.55 7.34 -5.78
CA ILE A 133 -2.48 7.36 -7.24
C ILE A 133 -3.13 8.66 -7.70
N GLY A 134 -2.47 9.36 -8.61
CA GLY A 134 -2.97 10.61 -9.19
C GLY A 134 -1.82 11.61 -9.39
N TYR A 135 -1.39 12.28 -8.34
CA TYR A 135 -0.46 13.41 -8.47
C TYR A 135 0.95 13.01 -8.96
N LYS A 136 1.55 12.03 -8.32
CA LYS A 136 2.93 11.60 -8.65
C LYS A 136 3.08 11.04 -10.06
N GLU A 137 2.01 10.48 -10.61
CA GLU A 137 1.99 9.95 -11.96
C GLU A 137 2.04 11.06 -13.02
N LEU A 138 1.60 12.27 -12.66
CA LEU A 138 1.61 13.45 -13.54
C LEU A 138 2.91 14.27 -13.42
N PHE A 139 3.75 14.02 -12.41
CA PHE A 139 4.99 14.76 -12.22
C PHE A 139 5.97 14.62 -13.40
N PRO A 140 6.18 13.44 -14.01
CA PRO A 140 7.03 13.32 -15.19
C PRO A 140 6.59 14.18 -16.38
N TYR A 141 5.29 14.45 -16.53
CA TYR A 141 4.78 15.39 -17.54
C TYR A 141 5.21 16.82 -17.23
N PHE A 142 5.17 17.25 -15.97
CA PHE A 142 5.64 18.59 -15.57
C PHE A 142 7.16 18.73 -15.63
N ASP A 143 7.89 17.63 -15.47
CA ASP A 143 9.35 17.57 -15.67
C ASP A 143 9.74 17.55 -17.16
N GLY A 144 8.78 17.39 -18.09
CA GLY A 144 9.01 17.27 -19.53
C GLY A 144 9.65 15.95 -19.95
N THR A 145 9.58 14.90 -19.11
CA THR A 145 10.21 13.61 -19.36
C THR A 145 9.26 12.57 -19.96
N GLN A 146 7.95 12.78 -19.83
CA GLN A 146 6.89 11.92 -20.39
C GLN A 146 5.74 12.75 -20.97
N SER A 147 5.01 12.18 -21.92
CA SER A 147 3.78 12.79 -22.44
C SER A 147 2.63 12.69 -21.42
N LEU A 148 1.60 13.52 -21.59
CA LEU A 148 0.40 13.46 -20.75
C LEU A 148 -0.32 12.11 -20.92
N GLU A 149 -0.39 11.59 -22.14
CA GLU A 149 -1.01 10.30 -22.45
C GLU A 149 -0.30 9.14 -21.74
N GLU A 150 1.03 9.14 -21.68
CA GLU A 150 1.80 8.14 -20.95
C GLU A 150 1.51 8.20 -19.45
N CYS A 151 1.44 9.39 -18.89
CA CYS A 151 1.10 9.60 -17.47
C CYS A 151 -0.32 9.11 -17.15
N ILE A 152 -1.30 9.44 -17.98
CA ILE A 152 -2.70 8.97 -17.84
C ILE A 152 -2.77 7.45 -17.97
N SER A 153 -2.07 6.86 -18.94
CA SER A 153 -2.02 5.41 -19.12
C SER A 153 -1.45 4.71 -17.88
N LEU A 154 -0.39 5.27 -17.29
CA LEU A 154 0.20 4.78 -16.05
C LEU A 154 -0.76 4.88 -14.86
N MET A 155 -1.52 5.98 -14.74
CA MET A 155 -2.56 6.15 -13.72
C MET A 155 -3.64 5.07 -13.84
N LYS A 156 -4.16 4.83 -15.05
CA LYS A 156 -5.13 3.77 -15.34
C LYS A 156 -4.58 2.40 -14.93
N GLN A 157 -3.37 2.08 -15.34
CA GLN A 157 -2.71 0.82 -14.99
C GLN A 157 -2.57 0.65 -13.47
N ARG A 158 -2.07 1.66 -12.75
CA ARG A 158 -1.89 1.61 -11.29
C ARG A 158 -3.21 1.47 -10.56
N SER A 159 -4.27 2.13 -11.05
CA SER A 159 -5.63 2.02 -10.49
C SER A 159 -6.21 0.61 -10.67
N ARG A 160 -6.02 -0.02 -11.83
CA ARG A 160 -6.40 -1.44 -12.06
C ARG A 160 -5.62 -2.38 -11.14
N HIS A 161 -4.32 -2.15 -10.96
CA HIS A 161 -3.50 -2.93 -10.02
C HIS A 161 -3.95 -2.74 -8.57
N TYR A 162 -4.38 -1.53 -8.20
CA TYR A 162 -4.93 -1.27 -6.87
C TYR A 162 -6.22 -2.05 -6.64
N ALA A 163 -7.15 -2.02 -7.58
CA ALA A 163 -8.37 -2.82 -7.52
C ALA A 163 -8.08 -4.33 -7.39
N LYS A 164 -7.13 -4.85 -8.19
CA LYS A 164 -6.70 -6.26 -8.07
C LYS A 164 -6.16 -6.58 -6.66
N ARG A 165 -5.38 -5.68 -6.06
CA ARG A 165 -4.88 -5.87 -4.68
C ARG A 165 -6.01 -5.90 -3.66
N GLN A 166 -7.05 -5.05 -3.80
CA GLN A 166 -8.23 -5.08 -2.94
C GLN A 166 -8.92 -6.44 -2.99
N TYR A 167 -9.22 -6.96 -4.17
CA TYR A 167 -9.82 -8.29 -4.34
C TYR A 167 -8.98 -9.39 -3.69
N THR A 168 -7.68 -9.38 -3.93
CA THR A 168 -6.76 -10.39 -3.36
C THR A 168 -6.76 -10.30 -1.83
N TRP A 169 -6.73 -9.08 -1.29
CA TRP A 169 -6.71 -8.86 0.15
C TRP A 169 -8.01 -9.38 0.80
N PHE A 170 -9.18 -8.98 0.29
CA PHE A 170 -10.46 -9.42 0.85
C PHE A 170 -10.64 -10.94 0.78
N ARG A 171 -10.27 -11.56 -0.33
CA ARG A 171 -10.35 -13.02 -0.49
C ARG A 171 -9.48 -13.80 0.49
N ASN A 172 -8.33 -13.26 0.86
CA ASN A 172 -7.35 -13.94 1.68
C ASN A 172 -7.45 -13.62 3.18
N GLN A 173 -7.91 -12.41 3.51
CA GLN A 173 -7.87 -11.89 4.87
C GLN A 173 -9.23 -11.77 5.55
N MET A 174 -10.32 -11.89 4.80
CA MET A 174 -11.68 -11.75 5.30
C MET A 174 -12.48 -12.98 4.82
N LYS A 175 -12.29 -14.11 5.51
CA LYS A 175 -13.02 -15.36 5.26
C LYS A 175 -14.12 -15.52 6.30
#